data_d290124a6cb006b158d9e51b51ac7357
#
_entry.id   d290124a6cb006b158d9e51b51ac7357
#
_cell.length_a   1.000
_cell.length_b   1.000
_cell.length_c   1.000
_cell.angle_alpha   90.00
_cell.angle_beta   90.00
_cell.angle_gamma   90.00
#
_symmetry.space_group_name_H-M   'P 1'
#
loop_
_entity.id
_entity.type
_entity.pdbx_description
1 polymer ?
#
loop_
_entity_poly.entity_id
_entity_poly.type
_entity_poly.pdbx_seq_one_letter_code
_entity_poly.pdbx_strand_id
1 'polypeptide(L)'
;KGDNVYHTTFPLELDPVVVDTVLRKYKVGSILNTASNIPQTVDKWASIISGLQKVAIEETGIPLVYGIDQMHGTTFTIGGTMFPHEIGMAATFNPQLVYEGAQIAAYETKAGNAPWNFSPVLDLGRDVRWSRIYETYGEDVYLASQMGMACIKGYQGDNPNRIGDSQVASCLKHFMGYGVPVSGKDRTPSSISEQDLRERHFQPFLNAIQSGALSVMVNSALNNDLPFHANYTLLTGWLKEDLNWDGVIVTDWADINNLYQRDKICGSAKEAIKLAINAGIDMAMTPYEWSFCIDLKNLVEEGDCLLYTSPSPRD
;
A
#
# COMPACT_ATOMS: atom_id res chain seq x y z
N LYS A 1 -9.67 -18.33 -15.08
CA LYS A 1 -8.32 -18.64 -14.58
C LYS A 1 -7.60 -19.41 -15.69
N GLY A 2 -6.63 -18.78 -16.37
CA GLY A 2 -5.62 -19.53 -17.09
C GLY A 2 -4.62 -20.14 -16.09
N ASP A 3 -3.78 -21.06 -16.54
CA ASP A 3 -2.74 -21.71 -15.70
C ASP A 3 -1.68 -20.73 -15.19
N ASN A 4 -1.81 -19.45 -15.51
CA ASN A 4 -0.95 -18.37 -15.08
C ASN A 4 -1.79 -17.31 -14.35
N VAL A 5 -1.40 -17.01 -13.11
CA VAL A 5 -2.02 -16.00 -12.24
C VAL A 5 -2.09 -14.58 -12.85
N TYR A 6 -1.27 -14.31 -13.85
CA TYR A 6 -1.26 -13.05 -14.62
C TYR A 6 -2.18 -13.09 -15.84
N HIS A 7 -2.83 -14.23 -16.13
CA HIS A 7 -3.77 -14.34 -17.23
C HIS A 7 -5.18 -14.05 -16.74
N THR A 8 -5.74 -12.97 -17.22
CA THR A 8 -7.18 -12.74 -17.19
C THR A 8 -7.82 -13.21 -18.45
N THR A 9 -9.00 -13.76 -18.32
CA THR A 9 -9.88 -13.99 -19.47
C THR A 9 -10.35 -12.64 -20.03
N PHE A 10 -10.46 -12.55 -21.33
CA PHE A 10 -11.08 -11.39 -21.97
C PHE A 10 -12.46 -11.81 -22.51
N PRO A 11 -13.54 -11.08 -22.21
CA PRO A 11 -13.62 -9.89 -21.36
C PRO A 11 -13.33 -10.19 -19.88
N LEU A 12 -12.84 -9.16 -19.13
CA LEU A 12 -12.64 -9.26 -17.69
C LEU A 12 -13.99 -9.43 -17.00
N GLU A 13 -14.17 -10.54 -16.28
CA GLU A 13 -15.39 -10.87 -15.55
C GLU A 13 -15.06 -11.45 -14.17
N LEU A 14 -15.99 -11.29 -13.24
CA LEU A 14 -15.87 -11.92 -11.92
C LEU A 14 -16.13 -13.43 -12.07
N ASP A 15 -15.16 -14.24 -11.63
CA ASP A 15 -15.32 -15.69 -11.51
C ASP A 15 -16.14 -16.00 -10.25
N PRO A 16 -17.37 -16.55 -10.36
CA PRO A 16 -18.23 -16.76 -9.20
C PRO A 16 -17.61 -17.71 -8.16
N VAL A 17 -16.82 -18.70 -8.58
CA VAL A 17 -16.17 -19.65 -7.66
C VAL A 17 -15.07 -18.95 -6.86
N VAL A 18 -14.29 -18.08 -7.51
CA VAL A 18 -13.25 -17.29 -6.85
C VAL A 18 -13.87 -16.27 -5.91
N VAL A 19 -14.90 -15.56 -6.34
CA VAL A 19 -15.64 -14.60 -5.51
C VAL A 19 -16.22 -15.29 -4.28
N ASP A 20 -16.85 -16.46 -4.42
CA ASP A 20 -17.38 -17.25 -3.31
C ASP A 20 -16.26 -17.64 -2.32
N THR A 21 -15.14 -18.11 -2.84
CA THR A 21 -13.98 -18.48 -2.03
C THR A 21 -13.43 -17.28 -1.27
N VAL A 22 -13.19 -16.15 -1.95
CA VAL A 22 -12.56 -14.96 -1.37
C VAL A 22 -13.47 -14.29 -0.34
N LEU A 23 -14.70 -14.00 -0.73
CA LEU A 23 -15.58 -13.14 0.04
C LEU A 23 -16.52 -13.90 0.98
N ARG A 24 -17.01 -15.09 0.60
CA ARG A 24 -17.92 -15.87 1.46
C ARG A 24 -17.18 -16.81 2.39
N LYS A 25 -16.21 -17.57 1.87
CA LYS A 25 -15.47 -18.54 2.68
C LYS A 25 -14.42 -17.88 3.59
N TYR A 26 -13.54 -17.04 3.00
CA TYR A 26 -12.42 -16.43 3.74
C TYR A 26 -12.71 -15.02 4.25
N LYS A 27 -13.80 -14.39 3.82
CA LYS A 27 -14.24 -13.05 4.28
C LYS A 27 -13.14 -12.00 4.15
N VAL A 28 -12.42 -12.03 3.04
CA VAL A 28 -11.32 -11.11 2.75
C VAL A 28 -11.85 -9.69 2.67
N GLY A 29 -11.30 -8.79 3.47
CA GLY A 29 -11.75 -7.39 3.62
C GLY A 29 -11.16 -6.44 2.58
N SER A 30 -10.16 -6.87 1.81
CA SER A 30 -9.54 -6.02 0.78
C SER A 30 -9.10 -6.84 -0.43
N ILE A 31 -9.25 -6.24 -1.60
CA ILE A 31 -8.73 -6.74 -2.88
C ILE A 31 -7.96 -5.60 -3.52
N LEU A 32 -6.92 -5.93 -4.27
CA LEU A 32 -6.06 -4.91 -4.85
C LEU A 32 -5.69 -5.20 -6.30
N ASN A 33 -5.36 -4.12 -7.00
CA ASN A 33 -4.85 -4.08 -8.36
C ASN A 33 -5.73 -4.82 -9.38
N THR A 34 -5.17 -5.03 -10.55
CA THR A 34 -5.83 -5.73 -11.65
C THR A 34 -5.17 -7.07 -11.88
N ALA A 35 -5.99 -8.10 -12.07
CA ALA A 35 -5.50 -9.38 -12.54
C ALA A 35 -5.19 -9.36 -14.06
N SER A 36 -5.30 -8.21 -14.72
CA SER A 36 -5.06 -8.02 -16.15
C SER A 36 -4.01 -6.96 -16.38
N ASN A 37 -3.14 -7.20 -17.34
CA ASN A 37 -2.22 -6.20 -17.89
C ASN A 37 -2.88 -5.30 -18.94
N ILE A 38 -4.20 -5.41 -19.13
CA ILE A 38 -4.99 -4.59 -20.05
C ILE A 38 -5.82 -3.60 -19.24
N PRO A 39 -5.68 -2.29 -19.46
CA PRO A 39 -6.50 -1.30 -18.79
C PRO A 39 -7.97 -1.48 -19.14
N GLN A 40 -8.86 -1.20 -18.20
CA GLN A 40 -10.29 -1.33 -18.36
C GLN A 40 -10.97 0.04 -18.49
N THR A 41 -12.18 0.07 -19.03
CA THR A 41 -13.00 1.29 -19.00
C THR A 41 -13.48 1.59 -17.58
N VAL A 42 -13.83 2.85 -17.31
CA VAL A 42 -14.40 3.29 -16.03
C VAL A 42 -15.63 2.44 -15.66
N ASP A 43 -16.55 2.23 -16.61
CA ASP A 43 -17.76 1.43 -16.39
C ASP A 43 -17.43 -0.02 -16.02
N LYS A 44 -16.39 -0.59 -16.65
CA LYS A 44 -15.97 -1.96 -16.33
C LYS A 44 -15.39 -2.06 -14.93
N TRP A 45 -14.54 -1.10 -14.52
CA TRP A 45 -14.05 -1.00 -13.15
C TRP A 45 -15.18 -0.86 -12.16
N ALA A 46 -16.08 0.09 -12.39
CA ALA A 46 -17.24 0.33 -11.53
C ALA A 46 -18.12 -0.93 -11.39
N SER A 47 -18.37 -1.64 -12.48
CA SER A 47 -19.15 -2.90 -12.48
C SER A 47 -18.48 -4.00 -11.65
N ILE A 48 -17.17 -4.22 -11.83
CA ILE A 48 -16.41 -5.24 -11.09
C ILE A 48 -16.37 -4.93 -9.61
N ILE A 49 -15.98 -3.71 -9.25
CA ILE A 49 -15.84 -3.31 -7.85
C ILE A 49 -17.20 -3.30 -7.14
N SER A 50 -18.27 -2.82 -7.80
CA SER A 50 -19.62 -2.87 -7.26
C SER A 50 -20.12 -4.32 -7.07
N GLY A 51 -19.78 -5.21 -7.99
CA GLY A 51 -20.10 -6.64 -7.86
C GLY A 51 -19.43 -7.29 -6.65
N LEU A 52 -18.15 -6.97 -6.40
CA LEU A 52 -17.42 -7.41 -5.21
C LEU A 52 -18.01 -6.79 -3.92
N GLN A 53 -18.28 -5.49 -3.93
CA GLN A 53 -18.89 -4.78 -2.79
C GLN A 53 -20.23 -5.38 -2.38
N LYS A 54 -21.08 -5.70 -3.36
CA LYS A 54 -22.37 -6.32 -3.07
C LYS A 54 -22.22 -7.61 -2.28
N VAL A 55 -21.34 -8.51 -2.72
CA VAL A 55 -21.09 -9.78 -2.04
C VAL A 55 -20.48 -9.58 -0.65
N ALA A 56 -19.52 -8.66 -0.51
CA ALA A 56 -18.87 -8.38 0.77
C ALA A 56 -19.89 -7.86 1.81
N ILE A 57 -20.74 -6.90 1.41
CA ILE A 57 -21.77 -6.33 2.29
C ILE A 57 -22.83 -7.38 2.64
N GLU A 58 -23.29 -8.18 1.68
CA GLU A 58 -24.25 -9.27 1.93
C GLU A 58 -23.71 -10.30 2.94
N GLU A 59 -22.40 -10.59 2.89
CA GLU A 59 -21.81 -11.65 3.71
C GLU A 59 -21.34 -11.17 5.08
N THR A 60 -20.80 -9.96 5.19
CA THR A 60 -20.15 -9.48 6.41
C THR A 60 -20.79 -8.23 7.00
N GLY A 61 -21.62 -7.52 6.24
CA GLY A 61 -22.10 -6.17 6.59
C GLY A 61 -21.03 -5.08 6.48
N ILE A 62 -19.79 -5.43 6.08
CA ILE A 62 -18.65 -4.51 6.03
C ILE A 62 -18.25 -4.30 4.57
N PRO A 63 -18.12 -3.04 4.10
CA PRO A 63 -17.63 -2.77 2.76
C PRO A 63 -16.19 -3.26 2.55
N LEU A 64 -15.94 -3.82 1.36
CA LEU A 64 -14.60 -4.18 0.90
C LEU A 64 -13.78 -2.93 0.56
N VAL A 65 -12.50 -2.90 0.92
CA VAL A 65 -11.56 -1.88 0.44
C VAL A 65 -10.85 -2.38 -0.83
N TYR A 66 -11.04 -1.68 -1.95
CA TYR A 66 -10.35 -2.00 -3.21
C TYR A 66 -9.19 -1.03 -3.44
N GLY A 67 -7.96 -1.54 -3.46
CA GLY A 67 -6.75 -0.76 -3.69
C GLY A 67 -6.23 -0.86 -5.12
N ILE A 68 -5.61 0.22 -5.63
CA ILE A 68 -5.06 0.25 -6.99
C ILE A 68 -3.76 1.05 -7.04
N ASP A 69 -2.81 0.64 -7.92
CA ASP A 69 -1.51 1.28 -8.11
C ASP A 69 -1.53 2.35 -9.21
N GLN A 70 -2.27 3.42 -9.02
CA GLN A 70 -2.32 4.53 -9.97
C GLN A 70 -1.38 5.66 -9.52
N MET A 71 -0.07 5.47 -9.73
CA MET A 71 0.96 6.35 -9.15
C MET A 71 1.09 7.69 -9.87
N HIS A 72 0.97 7.73 -11.19
CA HIS A 72 1.15 8.96 -11.97
C HIS A 72 -0.06 9.25 -12.87
N GLY A 73 -1.23 9.27 -12.28
CA GLY A 73 -2.52 9.38 -12.95
C GLY A 73 -3.24 8.05 -13.03
N THR A 74 -4.32 7.98 -13.81
CA THR A 74 -5.23 6.84 -13.83
C THR A 74 -4.81 5.80 -14.88
N THR A 75 -3.62 5.23 -14.69
CA THR A 75 -2.88 4.41 -15.67
C THR A 75 -3.54 3.06 -16.00
N PHE A 76 -4.40 2.53 -15.11
CA PHE A 76 -5.12 1.26 -15.35
C PHE A 76 -6.52 1.46 -15.96
N THR A 77 -6.86 2.70 -16.35
CA THR A 77 -8.19 3.03 -16.89
C THR A 77 -8.07 3.60 -18.29
N ILE A 78 -8.81 3.03 -19.25
CA ILE A 78 -8.87 3.52 -20.62
C ILE A 78 -9.45 4.95 -20.63
N GLY A 79 -8.72 5.87 -21.23
CA GLY A 79 -9.08 7.28 -21.26
C GLY A 79 -8.71 8.06 -20.01
N GLY A 80 -8.08 7.42 -19.02
CA GLY A 80 -7.58 8.10 -17.84
C GLY A 80 -6.43 9.04 -18.15
N THR A 81 -6.29 10.09 -17.36
CA THR A 81 -5.22 11.07 -17.49
C THR A 81 -3.91 10.51 -16.94
N MET A 82 -2.84 10.61 -17.72
CA MET A 82 -1.49 10.23 -17.32
C MET A 82 -0.65 11.48 -17.10
N PHE A 83 0.03 11.52 -15.94
CA PHE A 83 0.96 12.58 -15.57
C PHE A 83 2.41 12.07 -15.69
N PRO A 84 3.43 12.96 -15.66
CA PRO A 84 4.80 12.52 -15.44
C PRO A 84 4.92 11.72 -14.15
N HIS A 85 5.88 10.80 -14.08
CA HIS A 85 6.26 10.18 -12.80
C HIS A 85 6.73 11.23 -11.79
N GLU A 86 6.76 10.88 -10.52
CA GLU A 86 7.03 11.78 -9.41
C GLU A 86 8.34 12.57 -9.58
N ILE A 87 9.40 11.97 -10.16
CA ILE A 87 10.65 12.68 -10.46
C ILE A 87 10.45 13.83 -11.45
N GLY A 88 9.59 13.62 -12.46
CA GLY A 88 9.22 14.66 -13.43
C GLY A 88 8.33 15.74 -12.82
N MET A 89 7.41 15.35 -11.93
CA MET A 89 6.59 16.28 -11.17
C MET A 89 7.44 17.12 -10.21
N ALA A 90 8.41 16.51 -9.53
CA ALA A 90 9.34 17.21 -8.64
C ALA A 90 10.22 18.22 -9.40
N ALA A 91 10.64 17.92 -10.63
CA ALA A 91 11.43 18.82 -11.48
C ALA A 91 10.70 20.14 -11.82
N THR A 92 9.40 20.22 -11.62
CA THR A 92 8.64 21.47 -11.75
C THR A 92 8.90 22.45 -10.60
N PHE A 93 9.36 21.96 -9.44
CA PHE A 93 9.44 22.71 -8.18
C PHE A 93 8.11 23.40 -7.79
N ASN A 94 6.99 22.86 -8.25
CA ASN A 94 5.67 23.44 -8.06
C ASN A 94 4.69 22.44 -7.42
N PRO A 95 4.53 22.43 -6.09
CA PRO A 95 3.60 21.55 -5.39
C PRO A 95 2.14 21.71 -5.82
N GLN A 96 1.75 22.91 -6.33
CA GLN A 96 0.39 23.13 -6.81
C GLN A 96 0.04 22.23 -8.00
N LEU A 97 0.99 21.99 -8.92
CA LEU A 97 0.76 21.07 -10.04
C LEU A 97 0.59 19.61 -9.57
N VAL A 98 1.32 19.21 -8.51
CA VAL A 98 1.15 17.88 -7.89
C VAL A 98 -0.23 17.75 -7.26
N TYR A 99 -0.68 18.77 -6.52
CA TYR A 99 -2.02 18.83 -5.95
C TYR A 99 -3.12 18.70 -7.02
N GLU A 100 -3.06 19.50 -8.07
CA GLU A 100 -4.05 19.47 -9.16
C GLU A 100 -4.05 18.12 -9.91
N GLY A 101 -2.87 17.58 -10.20
CA GLY A 101 -2.73 16.25 -10.80
C GLY A 101 -3.31 15.14 -9.94
N ALA A 102 -3.07 15.20 -8.63
CA ALA A 102 -3.62 14.25 -7.68
C ALA A 102 -5.15 14.35 -7.55
N GLN A 103 -5.71 15.57 -7.63
CA GLN A 103 -7.18 15.75 -7.65
C GLN A 103 -7.82 15.11 -8.88
N ILE A 104 -7.23 15.30 -10.06
CA ILE A 104 -7.70 14.66 -11.31
C ILE A 104 -7.61 13.13 -11.19
N ALA A 105 -6.47 12.61 -10.76
CA ALA A 105 -6.27 11.18 -10.58
C ALA A 105 -7.25 10.59 -9.54
N ALA A 106 -7.52 11.31 -8.44
CA ALA A 106 -8.50 10.89 -7.44
C ALA A 106 -9.91 10.80 -8.02
N TYR A 107 -10.34 11.83 -8.72
CA TYR A 107 -11.64 11.87 -9.36
C TYR A 107 -11.85 10.72 -10.35
N GLU A 108 -10.88 10.48 -11.23
CA GLU A 108 -10.95 9.42 -12.24
C GLU A 108 -10.87 8.02 -11.60
N THR A 109 -10.03 7.83 -10.57
CA THR A 109 -9.92 6.58 -9.81
C THR A 109 -11.23 6.27 -9.08
N LYS A 110 -11.83 7.27 -8.46
CA LYS A 110 -13.11 7.15 -7.75
C LYS A 110 -14.26 6.85 -8.71
N ALA A 111 -14.23 7.40 -9.92
CA ALA A 111 -15.23 7.11 -10.96
C ALA A 111 -15.27 5.62 -11.30
N GLY A 112 -14.14 4.92 -11.22
CA GLY A 112 -14.04 3.45 -11.32
C GLY A 112 -14.44 2.70 -10.05
N ASN A 113 -14.92 3.39 -9.01
CA ASN A 113 -15.27 2.83 -7.68
C ASN A 113 -14.07 2.32 -6.85
N ALA A 114 -12.83 2.59 -7.22
CA ALA A 114 -11.67 2.28 -6.38
C ALA A 114 -11.52 3.37 -5.30
N PRO A 115 -11.62 3.03 -4.00
CA PRO A 115 -11.58 4.02 -2.93
C PRO A 115 -10.17 4.31 -2.40
N TRP A 116 -9.16 3.53 -2.80
CA TRP A 116 -7.82 3.53 -2.22
C TRP A 116 -6.75 3.46 -3.31
N ASN A 117 -5.78 4.38 -3.27
CA ASN A 117 -4.67 4.45 -4.22
C ASN A 117 -3.32 4.30 -3.52
N PHE A 118 -2.44 3.45 -4.07
CA PHE A 118 -1.09 3.19 -3.53
C PHE A 118 -0.08 4.24 -4.02
N SER A 119 -0.30 5.48 -3.62
CA SER A 119 0.49 6.68 -3.96
C SER A 119 0.35 7.72 -2.84
N PRO A 120 1.34 8.60 -2.63
CA PRO A 120 2.60 8.80 -3.36
C PRO A 120 3.75 7.88 -2.91
N VAL A 121 4.81 7.83 -3.75
CA VAL A 121 6.09 7.24 -3.39
C VAL A 121 6.96 8.29 -2.70
N LEU A 122 7.24 8.09 -1.41
CA LEU A 122 7.99 9.03 -0.56
C LEU A 122 9.41 8.55 -0.24
N ASP A 123 9.85 7.49 -0.92
CA ASP A 123 11.25 7.07 -0.86
C ASP A 123 12.16 8.17 -1.38
N LEU A 124 13.29 8.40 -0.69
CA LEU A 124 14.30 9.32 -1.18
C LEU A 124 15.17 8.61 -2.23
N GLY A 125 15.13 9.08 -3.47
CA GLY A 125 15.87 8.54 -4.60
C GLY A 125 17.36 8.94 -4.57
N ARG A 126 18.13 8.43 -3.61
CA ARG A 126 19.53 8.81 -3.39
C ARG A 126 20.53 7.91 -4.13
N ASP A 127 20.13 6.68 -4.47
CA ASP A 127 20.96 5.79 -5.28
C ASP A 127 20.45 5.75 -6.72
N VAL A 128 21.20 6.38 -7.63
CA VAL A 128 20.85 6.46 -9.07
C VAL A 128 20.83 5.10 -9.78
N ARG A 129 21.39 4.05 -9.16
CA ARG A 129 21.35 2.67 -9.69
C ARG A 129 20.03 1.97 -9.40
N TRP A 130 19.27 2.47 -8.41
CA TRP A 130 17.99 1.88 -8.04
C TRP A 130 16.96 2.07 -9.16
N SER A 131 16.39 0.94 -9.62
CA SER A 131 15.53 0.91 -10.80
C SER A 131 14.23 1.72 -10.67
N ARG A 132 13.78 1.99 -9.44
CA ARG A 132 12.53 2.72 -9.14
C ARG A 132 12.74 4.19 -8.78
N ILE A 133 13.94 4.74 -9.00
CA ILE A 133 14.25 6.15 -8.69
C ILE A 133 13.28 7.13 -9.39
N TYR A 134 12.80 6.78 -10.56
CA TYR A 134 11.86 7.62 -11.34
C TYR A 134 10.49 7.75 -10.68
N GLU A 135 10.10 6.83 -9.78
CA GLU A 135 8.87 6.89 -9.01
C GLU A 135 8.94 7.87 -7.84
N THR A 136 10.11 8.41 -7.50
CA THR A 136 10.34 9.26 -6.33
C THR A 136 10.33 10.75 -6.68
N TYR A 137 10.07 11.61 -5.68
CA TYR A 137 10.27 13.06 -5.82
C TYR A 137 11.76 13.48 -5.75
N GLY A 138 12.72 12.54 -5.86
CA GLY A 138 14.14 12.80 -5.81
C GLY A 138 14.76 12.58 -4.43
N GLU A 139 15.97 13.15 -4.24
CA GLU A 139 16.77 12.92 -3.03
C GLU A 139 16.60 13.97 -1.94
N ASP A 140 16.03 15.14 -2.28
CA ASP A 140 15.86 16.25 -1.36
C ASP A 140 14.67 16.03 -0.42
N VAL A 141 14.95 16.01 0.89
CA VAL A 141 13.95 15.71 1.93
C VAL A 141 12.84 16.76 1.96
N TYR A 142 13.18 18.04 1.79
CA TYR A 142 12.21 19.12 1.84
C TYR A 142 11.29 19.08 0.62
N LEU A 143 11.86 18.94 -0.57
CA LEU A 143 11.07 18.85 -1.81
C LEU A 143 10.13 17.64 -1.79
N ALA A 144 10.65 16.44 -1.43
CA ALA A 144 9.84 15.24 -1.31
C ALA A 144 8.70 15.41 -0.31
N SER A 145 8.95 16.08 0.82
CA SER A 145 7.92 16.39 1.82
C SER A 145 6.85 17.33 1.26
N GLN A 146 7.24 18.43 0.60
CA GLN A 146 6.29 19.40 0.03
C GLN A 146 5.41 18.77 -1.07
N MET A 147 6.03 18.01 -1.96
CA MET A 147 5.31 17.30 -3.03
C MET A 147 4.40 16.22 -2.47
N GLY A 148 4.86 15.45 -1.48
CA GLY A 148 4.06 14.43 -0.79
C GLY A 148 2.83 15.03 -0.10
N MET A 149 2.98 16.10 0.67
CA MET A 149 1.85 16.80 1.31
C MET A 149 0.82 17.31 0.28
N ALA A 150 1.30 17.89 -0.82
CA ALA A 150 0.43 18.35 -1.90
C ALA A 150 -0.35 17.20 -2.55
N CYS A 151 0.32 16.07 -2.78
CA CYS A 151 -0.28 14.86 -3.33
C CYS A 151 -1.38 14.30 -2.41
N ILE A 152 -1.12 14.18 -1.09
CA ILE A 152 -2.12 13.73 -0.12
C ILE A 152 -3.36 14.61 -0.13
N LYS A 153 -3.18 15.93 -0.07
CA LYS A 153 -4.30 16.87 -0.13
C LYS A 153 -5.07 16.78 -1.44
N GLY A 154 -4.39 16.56 -2.55
CA GLY A 154 -5.03 16.33 -3.84
C GLY A 154 -5.90 15.06 -3.85
N TYR A 155 -5.38 13.94 -3.34
CA TYR A 155 -6.14 12.69 -3.28
C TYR A 155 -7.28 12.72 -2.27
N GLN A 156 -7.04 13.19 -1.04
CA GLN A 156 -7.95 13.05 0.09
C GLN A 156 -8.75 14.32 0.41
N GLY A 157 -8.35 15.49 -0.15
CA GLY A 157 -8.90 16.80 0.19
C GLY A 157 -8.33 17.35 1.50
N ASP A 158 -8.89 18.48 1.94
CA ASP A 158 -8.40 19.22 3.11
C ASP A 158 -8.98 18.72 4.44
N ASN A 159 -9.98 17.84 4.41
CA ASN A 159 -10.59 17.28 5.62
C ASN A 159 -10.04 15.87 5.90
N PRO A 160 -9.13 15.69 6.85
CA PRO A 160 -8.52 14.40 7.14
C PRO A 160 -9.51 13.36 7.68
N ASN A 161 -10.67 13.80 8.18
CA ASN A 161 -11.67 12.92 8.77
C ASN A 161 -12.74 12.45 7.78
N ARG A 162 -12.63 12.85 6.51
CA ARG A 162 -13.65 12.50 5.51
C ARG A 162 -13.07 12.47 4.10
N ILE A 163 -13.16 11.31 3.46
CA ILE A 163 -12.96 11.17 2.02
C ILE A 163 -14.27 11.51 1.31
N GLY A 164 -14.21 12.51 0.43
CA GLY A 164 -15.37 12.95 -0.37
C GLY A 164 -15.67 12.05 -1.56
N ASP A 165 -16.76 12.37 -2.26
CA ASP A 165 -17.26 11.56 -3.38
C ASP A 165 -16.33 11.54 -4.61
N SER A 166 -15.46 12.54 -4.74
CA SER A 166 -14.45 12.65 -5.80
C SER A 166 -13.01 12.39 -5.32
N GLN A 167 -12.87 11.84 -4.12
CA GLN A 167 -11.60 11.64 -3.43
C GLN A 167 -11.33 10.17 -3.17
N VAL A 168 -10.06 9.83 -2.97
CA VAL A 168 -9.61 8.47 -2.63
C VAL A 168 -8.64 8.53 -1.45
N ALA A 169 -8.63 7.49 -0.63
CA ALA A 169 -7.59 7.33 0.37
C ALA A 169 -6.24 7.10 -0.30
N SER A 170 -5.19 7.70 0.24
CA SER A 170 -3.82 7.49 -0.22
C SER A 170 -3.08 6.46 0.64
N CYS A 171 -2.09 5.81 0.05
CA CYS A 171 -1.17 4.93 0.74
C CYS A 171 0.26 5.35 0.47
N LEU A 172 0.91 5.90 1.49
CA LEU A 172 2.30 6.31 1.40
C LEU A 172 3.20 5.10 1.20
N LYS A 173 4.18 5.17 0.31
CA LYS A 173 5.10 4.05 0.10
C LYS A 173 6.51 4.49 -0.27
N HIS A 174 7.49 3.67 -0.01
CA HIS A 174 7.50 2.44 0.80
C HIS A 174 8.23 2.73 2.11
N PHE A 175 7.56 2.61 3.20
CA PHE A 175 8.06 2.98 4.53
C PHE A 175 9.15 2.01 5.01
N MET A 176 10.41 2.45 5.11
CA MET A 176 11.09 3.63 4.61
C MET A 176 12.53 3.27 4.22
N GLY A 177 13.24 4.20 3.54
CA GLY A 177 14.65 3.98 3.19
C GLY A 177 14.89 3.00 2.03
N TYR A 178 13.89 2.79 1.18
CA TYR A 178 13.95 1.83 0.08
C TYR A 178 14.83 2.29 -1.09
N GLY A 179 14.96 3.61 -1.29
CA GLY A 179 15.71 4.22 -2.39
C GLY A 179 17.24 4.27 -2.20
N VAL A 180 17.80 3.54 -1.22
CA VAL A 180 19.24 3.49 -0.92
C VAL A 180 19.77 2.06 -0.70
N PRO A 181 19.44 1.11 -1.58
CA PRO A 181 19.94 -0.25 -1.43
C PRO A 181 21.45 -0.31 -1.61
N VAL A 182 22.18 -1.00 -0.73
CA VAL A 182 23.64 -1.10 -0.80
C VAL A 182 24.13 -1.63 -2.14
N SER A 183 23.40 -2.57 -2.73
CA SER A 183 23.72 -3.15 -4.03
C SER A 183 23.30 -2.29 -5.23
N GLY A 184 22.46 -1.27 -5.04
CA GLY A 184 21.77 -0.55 -6.10
C GLY A 184 20.60 -1.30 -6.74
N LYS A 185 20.32 -2.54 -6.34
CA LYS A 185 19.25 -3.36 -6.90
C LYS A 185 17.99 -3.25 -6.06
N ASP A 186 16.85 -3.31 -6.73
CA ASP A 186 15.55 -3.33 -6.06
C ASP A 186 15.38 -4.52 -5.09
N ARG A 187 14.62 -4.34 -4.02
CA ARG A 187 14.32 -5.35 -2.99
C ARG A 187 15.54 -5.97 -2.33
N THR A 188 16.64 -5.22 -2.25
CA THR A 188 17.88 -5.66 -1.59
C THR A 188 18.19 -4.80 -0.37
N PRO A 189 19.05 -5.30 0.56
CA PRO A 189 19.31 -4.65 1.84
C PRO A 189 19.81 -3.21 1.74
N SER A 190 19.38 -2.38 2.66
CA SER A 190 19.96 -1.07 2.96
C SER A 190 20.80 -1.13 4.24
N SER A 191 21.67 -0.13 4.42
CA SER A 191 22.44 0.08 5.63
C SER A 191 22.35 1.54 6.02
N ILE A 192 21.36 1.87 6.86
CA ILE A 192 21.01 3.23 7.24
C ILE A 192 21.03 3.30 8.77
N SER A 193 21.73 4.29 9.33
CA SER A 193 21.70 4.52 10.78
C SER A 193 20.31 4.95 11.23
N GLU A 194 19.97 4.72 12.50
CA GLU A 194 18.69 5.20 13.05
C GLU A 194 18.59 6.72 12.96
N GLN A 195 19.67 7.45 13.16
CA GLN A 195 19.70 8.90 13.01
C GLN A 195 19.33 9.32 11.57
N ASP A 196 19.92 8.71 10.55
CA ASP A 196 19.62 9.02 9.15
C ASP A 196 18.19 8.60 8.75
N LEU A 197 17.70 7.49 9.31
CA LEU A 197 16.30 7.11 9.17
C LEU A 197 15.37 8.20 9.71
N ARG A 198 15.60 8.70 10.94
CA ARG A 198 14.76 9.72 11.58
C ARG A 198 14.87 11.08 10.91
N GLU A 199 16.08 11.54 10.64
CA GLU A 199 16.32 12.90 10.15
C GLU A 199 16.01 13.09 8.68
N ARG A 200 16.07 12.01 7.87
CA ARG A 200 15.89 12.11 6.42
C ARG A 200 14.75 11.25 5.91
N HIS A 201 14.87 9.92 6.03
CA HIS A 201 13.95 8.98 5.39
C HIS A 201 12.54 9.03 5.99
N PHE A 202 12.42 9.32 7.28
CA PHE A 202 11.13 9.43 7.96
C PHE A 202 10.41 10.76 7.67
N GLN A 203 11.14 11.85 7.41
CA GLN A 203 10.54 13.18 7.32
C GLN A 203 9.45 13.32 6.24
N PRO A 204 9.61 12.81 5.00
CA PRO A 204 8.53 12.85 4.01
C PRO A 204 7.27 12.10 4.46
N PHE A 205 7.44 10.96 5.12
CA PHE A 205 6.31 10.18 5.68
C PHE A 205 5.65 10.91 6.86
N LEU A 206 6.44 11.44 7.78
CA LEU A 206 5.94 12.22 8.92
C LEU A 206 5.08 13.41 8.46
N ASN A 207 5.59 14.20 7.53
CA ASN A 207 4.88 15.36 6.98
C ASN A 207 3.58 14.95 6.25
N ALA A 208 3.61 13.84 5.51
CA ALA A 208 2.44 13.30 4.82
C ALA A 208 1.39 12.75 5.80
N ILE A 209 1.81 12.04 6.86
CA ILE A 209 0.93 11.56 7.94
C ILE A 209 0.28 12.75 8.65
N GLN A 210 1.04 13.78 9.01
CA GLN A 210 0.51 15.01 9.61
C GLN A 210 -0.42 15.79 8.68
N SER A 211 -0.32 15.58 7.37
CA SER A 211 -1.24 16.13 6.36
C SER A 211 -2.49 15.29 6.17
N GLY A 212 -2.66 14.19 6.93
CA GLY A 212 -3.86 13.38 6.98
C GLY A 212 -3.81 12.07 6.17
N ALA A 213 -2.63 11.57 5.80
CA ALA A 213 -2.51 10.27 5.12
C ALA A 213 -3.10 9.14 5.98
N LEU A 214 -3.90 8.26 5.35
CA LEU A 214 -4.67 7.23 6.04
C LEU A 214 -4.00 5.86 6.05
N SER A 215 -3.01 5.62 5.20
CA SER A 215 -2.31 4.34 5.16
C SER A 215 -0.86 4.45 4.73
N VAL A 216 -0.07 3.45 5.11
CA VAL A 216 1.35 3.32 4.79
C VAL A 216 1.63 1.91 4.31
N MET A 217 2.32 1.77 3.19
CA MET A 217 2.84 0.50 2.69
C MET A 217 4.30 0.34 3.10
N VAL A 218 4.62 -0.80 3.68
CA VAL A 218 5.95 -1.09 4.22
C VAL A 218 6.96 -1.37 3.11
N ASN A 219 8.21 -0.98 3.31
CA ASN A 219 9.34 -1.23 2.41
C ASN A 219 9.62 -2.73 2.24
N SER A 220 9.76 -3.15 0.98
CA SER A 220 9.98 -4.55 0.58
C SER A 220 11.43 -5.06 0.75
N ALA A 221 12.22 -4.45 1.63
CA ALA A 221 13.61 -4.82 1.89
C ALA A 221 13.87 -4.95 3.39
N LEU A 222 15.13 -5.01 3.76
CA LEU A 222 15.60 -4.99 5.14
C LEU A 222 16.63 -3.87 5.33
N ASN A 223 16.76 -3.38 6.55
CA ASN A 223 17.79 -2.44 6.95
C ASN A 223 18.60 -3.02 8.11
N ASN A 224 19.93 -3.02 7.97
CA ASN A 224 20.83 -3.54 9.01
C ASN A 224 20.39 -4.95 9.48
N ASP A 225 20.16 -5.84 8.53
CA ASP A 225 19.76 -7.24 8.71
C ASP A 225 18.36 -7.49 9.32
N LEU A 226 17.56 -6.44 9.56
CA LEU A 226 16.18 -6.57 10.01
C LEU A 226 15.18 -6.19 8.91
N PRO A 227 14.31 -7.12 8.44
CA PRO A 227 13.25 -6.80 7.52
C PRO A 227 12.26 -5.79 8.12
N PHE A 228 11.84 -4.81 7.31
CA PHE A 228 10.89 -3.80 7.78
C PHE A 228 9.57 -4.39 8.26
N HIS A 229 9.10 -5.45 7.61
CA HIS A 229 7.86 -6.16 7.98
C HIS A 229 7.90 -6.90 9.33
N ALA A 230 9.09 -7.06 9.93
CA ALA A 230 9.28 -7.64 11.26
C ALA A 230 9.79 -6.60 12.28
N ASN A 231 9.82 -5.33 11.93
CA ASN A 231 10.39 -4.26 12.75
C ASN A 231 9.32 -3.56 13.59
N TYR A 232 9.03 -4.12 14.78
CA TYR A 232 8.09 -3.54 15.74
C TYR A 232 8.40 -2.07 16.07
N THR A 233 9.69 -1.73 16.29
CA THR A 233 10.08 -0.37 16.66
C THR A 233 9.64 0.65 15.62
N LEU A 234 9.78 0.33 14.33
CA LEU A 234 9.41 1.27 13.28
C LEU A 234 7.90 1.28 13.00
N LEU A 235 7.25 0.10 12.97
CA LEU A 235 5.84 -0.01 12.60
C LEU A 235 4.91 0.37 13.76
N THR A 236 5.13 -0.21 14.92
CA THR A 236 4.31 0.11 16.11
C THR A 236 4.90 1.29 16.86
N GLY A 237 6.18 1.24 17.25
CA GLY A 237 6.80 2.27 18.06
C GLY A 237 6.71 3.65 17.43
N TRP A 238 7.25 3.85 16.23
CA TRP A 238 7.27 5.19 15.63
C TRP A 238 5.92 5.62 15.06
N LEU A 239 5.18 4.73 14.36
CA LEU A 239 3.92 5.13 13.72
C LEU A 239 2.74 5.14 14.67
N LYS A 240 2.55 4.09 15.46
CA LYS A 240 1.37 3.94 16.31
C LYS A 240 1.55 4.63 17.67
N GLU A 241 2.69 4.39 18.35
CA GLU A 241 2.92 4.88 19.71
C GLU A 241 3.44 6.34 19.74
N ASP A 242 4.57 6.64 19.06
CA ASP A 242 5.18 7.97 19.10
C ASP A 242 4.31 9.04 18.41
N LEU A 243 3.71 8.70 17.25
CA LEU A 243 2.84 9.63 16.52
C LEU A 243 1.36 9.55 16.92
N ASN A 244 0.98 8.56 17.72
CA ASN A 244 -0.44 8.26 17.99
C ASN A 244 -1.28 8.22 16.70
N TRP A 245 -0.74 7.57 15.65
CA TRP A 245 -1.38 7.50 14.36
C TRP A 245 -2.20 6.22 14.24
N ASP A 246 -3.48 6.35 13.89
CA ASP A 246 -4.47 5.28 13.79
C ASP A 246 -4.69 4.77 12.35
N GLY A 247 -3.82 5.18 11.40
CA GLY A 247 -3.90 4.73 10.02
C GLY A 247 -3.49 3.27 9.82
N VAL A 248 -3.74 2.76 8.62
CA VAL A 248 -3.53 1.36 8.24
C VAL A 248 -2.11 1.11 7.75
N ILE A 249 -1.45 0.12 8.31
CA ILE A 249 -0.14 -0.37 7.84
C ILE A 249 -0.36 -1.61 6.97
N VAL A 250 -0.04 -1.50 5.67
CA VAL A 250 -0.15 -2.60 4.72
C VAL A 250 1.23 -3.09 4.29
N THR A 251 1.36 -4.39 4.01
CA THR A 251 2.61 -4.92 3.44
C THR A 251 2.77 -4.54 1.97
N ASP A 252 3.98 -4.64 1.42
CA ASP A 252 4.19 -4.75 -0.01
C ASP A 252 3.93 -6.21 -0.47
N TRP A 253 4.05 -6.46 -1.76
CA TRP A 253 3.68 -7.69 -2.45
C TRP A 253 4.42 -8.92 -1.94
N ALA A 254 3.68 -9.86 -1.34
CA ALA A 254 4.15 -11.15 -0.82
C ALA A 254 5.21 -11.04 0.30
N ASP A 255 5.40 -9.90 0.93
CA ASP A 255 6.55 -9.67 1.81
C ASP A 255 6.46 -10.36 3.17
N ILE A 256 5.28 -10.77 3.63
CA ILE A 256 5.21 -11.67 4.79
C ILE A 256 5.87 -13.02 4.45
N ASN A 257 5.56 -13.60 3.28
CA ASN A 257 6.20 -14.84 2.86
C ASN A 257 7.70 -14.67 2.63
N ASN A 258 8.14 -13.49 2.23
CA ASN A 258 9.55 -13.19 2.04
C ASN A 258 10.38 -13.27 3.32
N LEU A 259 9.80 -13.01 4.51
CA LEU A 259 10.49 -13.23 5.80
C LEU A 259 10.99 -14.67 5.96
N TYR A 260 10.22 -15.63 5.46
CA TYR A 260 10.58 -17.03 5.42
C TYR A 260 11.38 -17.42 4.17
N GLN A 261 10.89 -17.02 2.97
CA GLN A 261 11.43 -17.53 1.71
C GLN A 261 12.71 -16.83 1.26
N ARG A 262 12.81 -15.51 1.45
CA ARG A 262 13.94 -14.67 1.04
C ARG A 262 14.87 -14.37 2.20
N ASP A 263 14.34 -13.80 3.26
CA ASP A 263 15.12 -13.20 4.36
C ASP A 263 15.57 -14.24 5.40
N LYS A 264 14.89 -15.41 5.43
CA LYS A 264 15.25 -16.57 6.28
C LYS A 264 15.31 -16.25 7.78
N ILE A 265 14.53 -15.29 8.27
CA ILE A 265 14.51 -14.92 9.70
C ILE A 265 13.55 -15.78 10.53
N CYS A 266 12.81 -16.67 9.92
CA CYS A 266 11.90 -17.61 10.57
C CYS A 266 11.87 -18.96 9.84
N GLY A 267 11.35 -19.99 10.50
CA GLY A 267 11.38 -21.38 10.02
C GLY A 267 10.17 -21.78 9.15
N SER A 268 9.11 -20.96 9.10
CA SER A 268 7.88 -21.30 8.37
C SER A 268 7.10 -20.06 7.96
N ALA A 269 6.16 -20.25 7.01
CA ALA A 269 5.21 -19.19 6.61
C ALA A 269 4.33 -18.75 7.80
N LYS A 270 3.90 -19.67 8.66
CA LYS A 270 3.12 -19.36 9.86
C LYS A 270 3.89 -18.47 10.84
N GLU A 271 5.19 -18.77 11.07
CA GLU A 271 6.04 -17.90 11.88
C GLU A 271 6.24 -16.51 11.25
N ALA A 272 6.35 -16.44 9.93
CA ALA A 272 6.44 -15.17 9.22
C ALA A 272 5.19 -14.30 9.46
N ILE A 273 3.99 -14.90 9.43
CA ILE A 273 2.72 -14.22 9.75
C ILE A 273 2.75 -13.71 11.19
N LYS A 274 3.14 -14.56 12.15
CA LYS A 274 3.28 -14.19 13.56
C LYS A 274 4.19 -12.98 13.75
N LEU A 275 5.37 -12.99 13.12
CA LEU A 275 6.33 -11.88 13.21
C LEU A 275 5.77 -10.58 12.65
N ALA A 276 5.17 -10.62 11.46
CA ALA A 276 4.67 -9.42 10.79
C ALA A 276 3.45 -8.82 11.52
N ILE A 277 2.48 -9.64 11.90
CA ILE A 277 1.28 -9.16 12.61
C ILE A 277 1.66 -8.57 13.96
N ASN A 278 2.52 -9.24 14.74
CA ASN A 278 2.98 -8.74 16.03
C ASN A 278 3.92 -7.51 15.90
N ALA A 279 4.50 -7.27 14.72
CA ALA A 279 5.24 -6.04 14.45
C ALA A 279 4.33 -4.83 14.16
N GLY A 280 3.03 -5.04 13.90
CA GLY A 280 2.07 -3.95 13.70
C GLY A 280 1.47 -3.88 12.29
N ILE A 281 1.58 -4.93 11.47
CA ILE A 281 0.92 -5.01 10.17
C ILE A 281 -0.59 -5.18 10.37
N ASP A 282 -1.39 -4.29 9.80
CA ASP A 282 -2.86 -4.31 9.84
C ASP A 282 -3.45 -5.07 8.64
N MET A 283 -2.79 -5.01 7.47
CA MET A 283 -3.26 -5.63 6.25
C MET A 283 -2.11 -6.34 5.51
N ALA A 284 -2.32 -7.58 5.15
CA ALA A 284 -1.35 -8.38 4.39
C ALA A 284 -1.70 -8.41 2.90
N MET A 285 -0.73 -8.02 2.07
CA MET A 285 -0.80 -8.18 0.62
C MET A 285 -0.29 -9.58 0.25
N THR A 286 -1.17 -10.59 0.37
CA THR A 286 -0.85 -11.99 0.10
C THR A 286 -1.45 -12.42 -1.23
N PRO A 287 -0.68 -12.36 -2.32
CA PRO A 287 -1.21 -12.72 -3.63
C PRO A 287 -1.49 -14.23 -3.73
N TYR A 288 -2.68 -14.57 -4.21
CA TYR A 288 -3.08 -15.92 -4.62
C TYR A 288 -3.01 -17.03 -3.57
N GLU A 289 -2.83 -16.69 -2.30
CA GLU A 289 -2.59 -17.65 -1.23
C GLU A 289 -3.63 -17.54 -0.11
N TRP A 290 -4.31 -18.65 0.16
CA TRP A 290 -5.35 -18.74 1.19
C TRP A 290 -4.83 -19.22 2.54
N SER A 291 -3.65 -19.82 2.55
CA SER A 291 -3.00 -20.32 3.77
C SER A 291 -2.82 -19.23 4.80
N PHE A 292 -2.56 -17.98 4.36
CA PHE A 292 -2.48 -16.82 5.25
C PHE A 292 -3.70 -16.70 6.18
N CYS A 293 -4.91 -16.78 5.63
CA CYS A 293 -6.14 -16.66 6.43
C CYS A 293 -6.30 -17.79 7.44
N ILE A 294 -5.89 -19.01 7.05
CA ILE A 294 -5.95 -20.19 7.91
C ILE A 294 -4.91 -20.09 9.03
N ASP A 295 -3.68 -19.77 8.67
CA ASP A 295 -2.57 -19.69 9.61
C ASP A 295 -2.73 -18.54 10.61
N LEU A 296 -3.21 -17.37 10.17
CA LEU A 296 -3.51 -16.25 11.06
C LEU A 296 -4.61 -16.62 12.07
N LYS A 297 -5.70 -17.27 11.61
CA LYS A 297 -6.76 -17.74 12.51
C LYS A 297 -6.20 -18.71 13.56
N ASN A 298 -5.38 -19.68 13.13
CA ASN A 298 -4.77 -20.64 14.04
C ASN A 298 -3.84 -19.94 15.06
N LEU A 299 -3.06 -18.95 14.64
CA LEU A 299 -2.19 -18.17 15.55
C LEU A 299 -2.98 -17.41 16.61
N VAL A 300 -4.16 -16.89 16.27
CA VAL A 300 -5.05 -16.24 17.25
C VAL A 300 -5.65 -17.28 18.20
N GLU A 301 -6.11 -18.42 17.71
CA GLU A 301 -6.67 -19.51 18.54
C GLU A 301 -5.62 -20.14 19.48
N GLU A 302 -4.35 -20.15 19.06
CA GLU A 302 -3.21 -20.63 19.85
C GLU A 302 -2.70 -19.57 20.87
N GLY A 303 -3.17 -18.31 20.77
CA GLY A 303 -2.73 -17.20 21.63
C GLY A 303 -1.39 -16.59 21.21
N ASP A 304 -0.88 -16.94 20.04
CA ASP A 304 0.38 -16.45 19.49
C ASP A 304 0.28 -15.08 18.82
N CYS A 305 -0.93 -14.72 18.36
CA CYS A 305 -1.30 -13.38 17.94
C CYS A 305 -2.51 -12.92 18.73
N LEU A 306 -2.49 -11.71 19.24
CA LEU A 306 -3.63 -11.14 19.93
C LEU A 306 -4.71 -10.73 18.92
N LEU A 307 -5.98 -10.97 19.23
CA LEU A 307 -7.10 -10.50 18.42
C LEU A 307 -7.12 -8.95 18.30
N TYR A 308 -6.45 -8.27 19.22
CA TYR A 308 -6.35 -6.81 19.35
C TYR A 308 -4.99 -6.22 19.00
N THR A 309 -4.13 -6.92 18.28
CA THR A 309 -2.89 -6.32 17.75
C THR A 309 -3.17 -5.30 16.64
N SER A 310 -4.35 -5.36 16.03
CA SER A 310 -4.89 -4.24 15.27
C SER A 310 -5.57 -3.29 16.28
N PRO A 311 -5.11 -2.05 16.44
CA PRO A 311 -5.84 -1.09 17.24
C PRO A 311 -7.17 -0.82 16.56
N SER A 312 -8.22 -1.53 17.00
CA SER A 312 -9.56 -1.08 16.67
C SER A 312 -9.81 0.20 17.45
N PRO A 313 -10.02 1.34 16.82
CA PRO A 313 -10.24 2.59 17.54
C PRO A 313 -11.63 2.70 18.14
N ARG A 314 -12.26 1.55 18.50
CA ARG A 314 -13.64 1.56 18.99
C ARG A 314 -13.86 0.49 20.03
N ASP A 315 -13.65 0.87 21.23
CA ASP A 315 -14.52 0.59 22.38
C ASP A 315 -14.56 1.82 23.28
#